data_1edf63db9022ce2434cc3c475b280dfe
#
_entry.id   1edf63db9022ce2434cc3c475b280dfe
#
_cell.length_a   1.000
_cell.length_b   1.000
_cell.length_c   1.000
_cell.angle_alpha   90.00
_cell.angle_beta   90.00
_cell.angle_gamma   90.00
#
_symmetry.space_group_name_H-M   'P 1'
#
loop_
_entity.id
_entity.type
_entity.pdbx_description
1 polymer ?
#
loop_
_entity_poly.entity_id
_entity_poly.type
_entity_poly.pdbx_seq_one_letter_code
_entity_poly.pdbx_strand_id
1 'polypeptide(L)'
;GLRFLSDPKKHQYLYKEEDEFNFMNVDDFNQIMVSKSSIDNSDLLKEGEIVSISINSEDGLPLSVDMPTSVILEIKHTEPGIKGNTATNANKPATVETGAKINVPLFINEGDKIKIDTEKGNYIERVKG
;
A
#
# COMPACT_ATOMS: atom_id res chain seq x y z
N GLY A 1 -25.94 13.56 18.50
CA GLY A 1 -25.58 12.33 18.32
C GLY A 1 -24.93 12.00 17.02
N LEU A 2 -23.98 12.64 16.73
CA LEU A 2 -23.31 12.43 15.47
C LEU A 2 -22.11 11.56 15.61
N ARG A 3 -22.12 10.78 16.66
CA ARG A 3 -20.93 10.04 17.01
C ARG A 3 -21.04 8.61 16.57
N PHE A 4 -21.35 8.39 15.33
CA PHE A 4 -21.30 7.02 14.81
C PHE A 4 -19.89 6.61 14.47
N LEU A 5 -19.00 7.57 14.36
CA LEU A 5 -17.62 7.27 14.01
C LEU A 5 -16.80 7.00 15.26
N SER A 6 -16.14 5.88 15.28
CA SER A 6 -15.14 5.60 16.29
C SER A 6 -13.83 6.21 15.86
N ASP A 7 -12.95 6.45 16.82
CA ASP A 7 -11.60 6.87 16.49
C ASP A 7 -10.93 5.79 15.67
N PRO A 8 -10.10 6.15 14.70
CA PRO A 8 -9.37 5.15 13.94
C PRO A 8 -8.52 4.30 14.85
N LYS A 9 -8.54 3.00 14.61
CA LYS A 9 -7.73 2.05 15.37
C LYS A 9 -6.65 1.49 14.47
N LYS A 10 -5.48 1.28 15.02
CA LYS A 10 -4.39 0.70 14.26
C LYS A 10 -4.60 -0.77 14.07
N HIS A 11 -4.43 -1.20 12.84
CA HIS A 11 -4.58 -2.59 12.45
C HIS A 11 -3.38 -2.99 11.63
N GLN A 12 -3.00 -4.26 11.76
CA GLN A 12 -1.92 -4.81 10.96
C GLN A 12 -2.51 -5.66 9.85
N TYR A 13 -2.05 -5.43 8.64
CA TYR A 13 -2.48 -6.22 7.50
C TYR A 13 -1.82 -7.60 7.62
N LEU A 14 -2.64 -8.65 7.61
CA LEU A 14 -2.15 -10.01 7.76
C LEU A 14 -1.94 -10.68 6.41
N TYR A 15 -3.03 -10.78 5.64
CA TYR A 15 -2.97 -11.45 4.34
C TYR A 15 -4.21 -11.10 3.55
N LYS A 16 -4.15 -11.38 2.25
CA LYS A 16 -5.28 -11.17 1.37
C LYS A 16 -5.83 -12.54 0.95
N GLU A 17 -7.13 -12.67 1.01
CA GLU A 17 -7.82 -13.87 0.57
C GLU A 17 -8.83 -13.45 -0.48
N GLU A 18 -8.58 -13.85 -1.72
CA GLU A 18 -9.38 -13.41 -2.86
C GLU A 18 -9.38 -11.88 -2.94
N ASP A 19 -10.53 -11.25 -2.77
CA ASP A 19 -10.63 -9.79 -2.82
C ASP A 19 -10.83 -9.19 -1.44
N GLU A 20 -10.51 -9.93 -0.40
CA GLU A 20 -10.68 -9.45 0.96
C GLU A 20 -9.36 -9.39 1.69
N PHE A 21 -9.11 -8.25 2.33
CA PHE A 21 -7.91 -8.04 3.10
C PHE A 21 -8.20 -8.30 4.57
N ASN A 22 -7.38 -9.11 5.19
CA ASN A 22 -7.54 -9.44 6.60
C ASN A 22 -6.62 -8.58 7.44
N PHE A 23 -7.20 -7.93 8.44
CA PHE A 23 -6.47 -7.06 9.35
C PHE A 23 -6.69 -7.51 10.77
N MET A 24 -5.73 -7.21 11.62
CA MET A 24 -5.82 -7.51 13.05
C MET A 24 -5.57 -6.24 13.84
N ASN A 25 -6.50 -5.94 14.75
CA ASN A 25 -6.32 -4.81 15.65
C ASN A 25 -5.10 -5.06 16.52
N VAL A 26 -4.19 -4.08 16.58
CA VAL A 26 -2.93 -4.28 17.30
C VAL A 26 -3.10 -4.22 18.82
N ASP A 27 -4.24 -3.72 19.29
CA ASP A 27 -4.49 -3.62 20.72
C ASP A 27 -5.23 -4.83 21.29
N ASP A 28 -6.31 -5.25 20.64
CA ASP A 28 -7.13 -6.33 21.15
C ASP A 28 -7.08 -7.59 20.29
N PHE A 29 -6.33 -7.56 19.19
CA PHE A 29 -6.11 -8.71 18.32
C PHE A 29 -7.36 -9.20 17.61
N ASN A 30 -8.41 -8.40 17.60
CA ASN A 30 -9.61 -8.73 16.82
C ASN A 30 -9.29 -8.64 15.33
N GLN A 31 -9.80 -9.60 14.59
CA GLN A 31 -9.57 -9.63 13.15
C GLN A 31 -10.79 -9.11 12.42
N ILE A 32 -10.57 -8.36 11.36
CA ILE A 32 -11.65 -7.90 10.50
C ILE A 32 -11.22 -8.08 9.05
N MET A 33 -12.21 -8.17 8.17
CA MET A 33 -11.97 -8.28 6.74
C MET A 33 -12.51 -7.05 6.06
N VAL A 34 -11.74 -6.52 5.11
CA VAL A 34 -12.14 -5.35 4.34
C VAL A 34 -12.02 -5.68 2.87
N SER A 35 -13.07 -5.37 2.12
CA SER A 35 -13.08 -5.62 0.68
C SER A 35 -12.04 -4.78 -0.02
N LYS A 36 -11.44 -5.35 -1.05
CA LYS A 36 -10.47 -4.63 -1.86
C LYS A 36 -11.07 -3.32 -2.40
N SER A 37 -12.34 -3.35 -2.75
CA SER A 37 -13.00 -2.17 -3.29
C SER A 37 -13.14 -1.03 -2.29
N SER A 38 -12.98 -1.32 -1.01
CA SER A 38 -13.06 -0.30 0.04
C SER A 38 -11.71 0.35 0.34
N ILE A 39 -10.65 -0.14 -0.27
CA ILE A 39 -9.30 0.35 -0.01
C ILE A 39 -8.72 0.94 -1.29
N ASP A 40 -8.44 2.23 -1.26
CA ASP A 40 -7.81 2.88 -2.39
C ASP A 40 -6.35 2.43 -2.47
N ASN A 41 -5.91 2.10 -3.68
CA ASN A 41 -4.53 1.67 -3.92
C ASN A 41 -4.15 0.49 -3.04
N SER A 42 -5.07 -0.45 -2.89
CA SER A 42 -4.84 -1.63 -2.05
C SER A 42 -3.64 -2.45 -2.54
N ASP A 43 -3.27 -2.31 -3.79
CA ASP A 43 -2.11 -3.02 -4.33
C ASP A 43 -0.81 -2.59 -3.68
N LEU A 44 -0.81 -1.47 -2.98
CA LEU A 44 0.38 -0.98 -2.29
C LEU A 44 0.48 -1.49 -0.86
N LEU A 45 -0.53 -2.22 -0.38
CA LEU A 45 -0.50 -2.79 0.95
C LEU A 45 0.42 -4.00 1.00
N LYS A 46 1.35 -3.96 1.92
CA LYS A 46 2.29 -5.05 2.15
C LYS A 46 1.90 -5.76 3.43
N GLU A 47 2.04 -7.08 3.44
CA GLU A 47 1.77 -7.86 4.65
C GLU A 47 2.61 -7.33 5.80
N GLY A 48 1.96 -7.15 6.94
CA GLY A 48 2.62 -6.58 8.10
C GLY A 48 2.50 -5.08 8.22
N GLU A 49 1.97 -4.42 7.20
CA GLU A 49 1.83 -2.95 7.23
C GLU A 49 0.75 -2.55 8.23
N ILE A 50 0.97 -1.43 8.90
CA ILE A 50 0.03 -0.91 9.88
C ILE A 50 -0.80 0.18 9.23
N VAL A 51 -2.12 0.04 9.33
CA VAL A 51 -3.05 1.03 8.79
C VAL A 51 -4.02 1.44 9.88
N SER A 52 -4.68 2.56 9.68
CA SER A 52 -5.72 3.01 10.61
C SER A 52 -7.08 2.70 9.99
N ILE A 53 -7.93 2.04 10.75
CA ILE A 53 -9.25 1.67 10.28
C ILE A 53 -10.29 2.28 11.21
N SER A 54 -11.21 3.04 10.63
CA SER A 54 -12.34 3.59 11.35
C SER A 54 -13.48 2.60 11.31
N ILE A 55 -14.03 2.29 12.46
CA ILE A 55 -15.07 1.29 12.59
C ILE A 55 -16.33 1.95 13.09
N ASN A 56 -17.47 1.58 12.49
CA ASN A 56 -18.75 2.07 12.93
C ASN A 56 -19.05 1.50 14.31
N SER A 57 -19.32 2.37 15.28
CA SER A 57 -19.54 1.93 16.65
C SER A 57 -20.84 1.19 16.83
N GLU A 58 -21.77 1.30 15.90
CA GLU A 58 -23.06 0.64 16.03
C GLU A 58 -23.03 -0.79 15.52
N ASP A 59 -22.47 -1.03 14.35
CA ASP A 59 -22.50 -2.37 13.76
C ASP A 59 -21.11 -3.01 13.67
N GLY A 60 -20.07 -2.30 14.08
CA GLY A 60 -18.73 -2.86 14.08
C GLY A 60 -18.11 -3.04 12.70
N LEU A 61 -18.74 -2.50 11.68
CA LEU A 61 -18.24 -2.64 10.33
C LEU A 61 -17.20 -1.57 10.00
N PRO A 62 -16.21 -1.91 9.18
CA PRO A 62 -15.21 -0.92 8.81
C PRO A 62 -15.80 0.16 7.92
N LEU A 63 -15.50 1.41 8.25
CA LEU A 63 -15.96 2.55 7.48
C LEU A 63 -14.93 3.02 6.49
N SER A 64 -13.68 3.06 6.89
CA SER A 64 -12.62 3.51 6.02
C SER A 64 -11.29 2.94 6.49
N VAL A 65 -10.39 2.79 5.54
CA VAL A 65 -9.02 2.34 5.83
C VAL A 65 -8.10 3.46 5.40
N ASP A 66 -7.34 3.98 6.38
CA ASP A 66 -6.39 5.05 6.13
C ASP A 66 -5.00 4.45 6.09
N MET A 67 -4.42 4.43 4.90
CA MET A 67 -3.07 3.95 4.72
C MET A 67 -2.07 5.04 5.10
N PRO A 68 -0.85 4.67 5.46
CA PRO A 68 0.19 5.68 5.64
C PRO A 68 0.33 6.50 4.37
N THR A 69 0.82 7.72 4.50
CA THR A 69 0.97 8.59 3.33
C THR A 69 1.93 8.02 2.30
N SER A 70 2.84 7.17 2.75
CA SER A 70 3.77 6.50 1.85
C SER A 70 4.12 5.14 2.41
N VAL A 71 4.58 4.26 1.52
CA VAL A 71 5.05 2.93 1.91
C VAL A 71 6.36 2.67 1.21
N ILE A 72 7.15 1.78 1.79
CA ILE A 72 8.42 1.39 1.20
C ILE A 72 8.28 -0.05 0.72
N LEU A 73 8.49 -0.24 -0.58
CA LEU A 73 8.33 -1.56 -1.18
C LEU A 73 9.57 -1.88 -2.00
N GLU A 74 9.88 -3.17 -2.07
CA GLU A 74 11.01 -3.64 -2.85
C GLU A 74 10.59 -3.91 -4.28
N ILE A 75 11.47 -3.60 -5.22
CA ILE A 75 11.22 -3.89 -6.64
C ILE A 75 11.48 -5.36 -6.87
N LYS A 76 10.46 -6.08 -7.28
CA LYS A 76 10.58 -7.51 -7.58
C LYS A 76 10.92 -7.77 -9.02
N HIS A 77 10.41 -6.95 -9.92
CA HIS A 77 10.67 -7.13 -11.34
C HIS A 77 10.67 -5.77 -12.03
N THR A 78 11.67 -5.55 -12.84
CA THR A 78 11.71 -4.38 -13.70
C THR A 78 12.71 -4.64 -14.80
N GLU A 79 12.54 -3.96 -15.91
CA GLU A 79 13.47 -4.09 -17.01
C GLU A 79 14.62 -3.12 -16.83
N PRO A 80 15.80 -3.46 -17.35
CA PRO A 80 16.91 -2.51 -17.30
C PRO A 80 16.59 -1.28 -18.13
N GLY A 81 17.10 -0.15 -17.68
CA GLY A 81 16.95 1.08 -18.45
C GLY A 81 17.62 0.94 -19.79
N ILE A 82 16.93 1.30 -20.85
CA ILE A 82 17.46 1.16 -22.20
C ILE A 82 18.31 2.35 -22.54
N LYS A 83 19.55 2.09 -22.91
CA LYS A 83 20.42 3.14 -23.37
C LYS A 83 19.98 3.61 -24.75
N GLY A 84 20.18 4.88 -25.00
CA GLY A 84 19.77 5.44 -26.26
C GLY A 84 18.41 6.09 -26.21
N ASN A 85 17.64 5.78 -25.21
CA ASN A 85 16.41 6.48 -24.98
C ASN A 85 16.76 7.75 -24.21
N THR A 86 16.87 8.84 -24.92
CA THR A 86 17.37 10.07 -24.35
C THR A 86 16.26 10.98 -23.83
N ALA A 87 15.04 10.51 -23.82
CA ALA A 87 13.95 11.33 -23.33
C ALA A 87 14.19 11.66 -21.86
N THR A 88 14.16 12.94 -21.56
CA THR A 88 14.19 13.37 -20.18
C THR A 88 12.90 12.92 -19.52
N ASN A 89 12.97 12.61 -18.26
CA ASN A 89 11.81 12.11 -17.52
C ASN A 89 11.35 10.73 -17.99
N ALA A 90 12.24 9.98 -18.59
CA ALA A 90 11.91 8.63 -19.01
C ALA A 90 11.72 7.75 -17.77
N ASN A 91 10.63 7.02 -17.77
CA ASN A 91 10.32 6.08 -16.70
C ASN A 91 10.10 4.71 -17.30
N LYS A 92 10.13 3.71 -16.45
CA LYS A 92 9.85 2.36 -16.88
C LYS A 92 8.90 1.70 -15.89
N PRO A 93 8.11 0.73 -16.32
CA PRO A 93 7.24 0.01 -15.39
C PRO A 93 8.06 -0.91 -14.50
N ALA A 94 7.64 -1.02 -13.26
CA ALA A 94 8.26 -1.92 -12.31
C ALA A 94 7.17 -2.58 -11.50
N THR A 95 7.40 -3.82 -11.11
CA THR A 95 6.50 -4.55 -10.24
C THR A 95 7.12 -4.63 -8.86
N VAL A 96 6.39 -4.17 -7.86
CA VAL A 96 6.86 -4.20 -6.48
C VAL A 96 6.42 -5.48 -5.81
N GLU A 97 6.92 -5.70 -4.60
CA GLU A 97 6.70 -6.97 -3.91
C GLU A 97 5.24 -7.30 -3.65
N THR A 98 4.37 -6.31 -3.64
CA THR A 98 2.94 -6.55 -3.47
C THR A 98 2.24 -6.93 -4.77
N GLY A 99 2.96 -6.86 -5.89
CA GLY A 99 2.37 -7.13 -7.19
C GLY A 99 1.88 -5.90 -7.91
N ALA A 100 1.93 -4.75 -7.29
CA ALA A 100 1.51 -3.51 -7.93
C ALA A 100 2.53 -3.08 -8.97
N LYS A 101 2.03 -2.47 -10.03
CA LYS A 101 2.90 -1.92 -11.08
C LYS A 101 2.92 -0.41 -10.96
N ILE A 102 4.12 0.14 -10.95
CA ILE A 102 4.29 1.59 -10.88
C ILE A 102 5.39 2.00 -11.83
N ASN A 103 5.37 3.28 -12.21
CA ASN A 103 6.42 3.82 -13.05
C ASN A 103 7.55 4.34 -12.18
N VAL A 104 8.76 3.94 -12.51
CA VAL A 104 9.95 4.33 -11.76
C VAL A 104 11.00 4.88 -12.72
N PRO A 105 11.94 5.68 -12.20
CA PRO A 105 13.04 6.16 -13.04
C PRO A 105 13.87 5.00 -13.60
N LEU A 106 14.55 5.25 -14.68
CA LEU A 106 15.32 4.21 -15.36
C LEU A 106 16.45 3.63 -14.50
N PHE A 107 16.92 4.38 -13.51
CA PHE A 107 18.03 3.90 -12.68
C PHE A 107 17.61 2.88 -11.60
N ILE A 108 16.32 2.65 -11.46
CA ILE A 108 15.83 1.70 -10.46
C ILE A 108 16.04 0.27 -10.97
N ASN A 109 16.54 -0.59 -10.10
CA ASN A 109 16.83 -1.98 -10.43
C ASN A 109 16.04 -2.92 -9.51
N GLU A 110 15.99 -4.18 -9.93
CA GLU A 110 15.37 -5.21 -9.08
C GLU A 110 16.14 -5.28 -7.76
N GLY A 111 15.39 -5.40 -6.68
CA GLY A 111 15.98 -5.43 -5.36
C GLY A 111 16.08 -4.08 -4.68
N ASP A 112 15.89 -3.00 -5.44
CA ASP A 112 15.90 -1.67 -4.85
C ASP A 112 14.62 -1.45 -4.06
N LYS A 113 14.74 -0.73 -2.95
CA LYS A 113 13.57 -0.32 -2.18
C LYS A 113 13.23 1.10 -2.52
N ILE A 114 11.96 1.33 -2.74
CA ILE A 114 11.49 2.66 -3.11
C ILE A 114 10.35 3.09 -2.23
N LYS A 115 10.21 4.39 -2.09
CA LYS A 115 9.13 4.99 -1.35
C LYS A 115 8.04 5.38 -2.34
N ILE A 116 6.82 5.02 -2.03
CA ILE A 116 5.68 5.20 -2.93
C ILE A 116 4.61 5.99 -2.21
N ASP A 117 4.06 6.99 -2.90
CA ASP A 117 2.92 7.75 -2.41
C ASP A 117 1.69 6.85 -2.47
N THR A 118 1.07 6.59 -1.32
CA THR A 118 -0.08 5.69 -1.29
C THR A 118 -1.34 6.34 -1.83
N GLU A 119 -1.41 7.65 -1.82
CA GLU A 119 -2.58 8.35 -2.31
C GLU A 119 -2.62 8.35 -3.83
N LYS A 120 -1.47 8.61 -4.45
CA LYS A 120 -1.40 8.69 -5.90
C LYS A 120 -0.83 7.43 -6.55
N GLY A 121 -0.17 6.58 -5.78
CA GLY A 121 0.46 5.38 -6.32
C GLY A 121 1.71 5.67 -7.12
N ASN A 122 2.40 6.75 -6.80
CA ASN A 122 3.56 7.19 -7.55
C ASN A 122 4.85 7.00 -6.78
N TYR A 123 5.92 6.79 -7.54
CA TYR A 123 7.26 6.74 -6.99
C TYR A 123 7.63 8.10 -6.38
N ILE A 124 8.24 8.08 -5.21
CA ILE A 124 8.71 9.29 -4.56
C ILE A 124 10.23 9.35 -4.61
N GLU A 125 10.90 8.32 -4.07
CA GLU A 125 12.36 8.30 -4.04
C GLU A 125 12.84 6.88 -3.78
N ARG A 126 14.12 6.65 -4.08
CA ARG A 126 14.75 5.38 -3.76
C ARG A 126 15.25 5.45 -2.32
N VAL A 127 15.00 4.38 -1.59
CA VAL A 127 15.38 4.30 -0.18
C VAL A 127 16.58 3.37 -0.07
N LYS A 128 17.60 3.82 0.63
CA LYS A 128 18.74 2.95 0.92
C LYS A 128 18.37 2.10 2.11
N GLY A 129 18.38 0.80 1.88
CA GLY A 129 17.93 -0.11 2.90
C GLY A 129 18.98 -0.70 3.75
#